data_c0169bfb7b91724b497dc59e911a4577
#
_entry.id   c0169bfb7b91724b497dc59e911a4577
#
_cell.length_a   1.000
_cell.length_b   1.000
_cell.length_c   1.000
_cell.angle_alpha   90.00
_cell.angle_beta   90.00
_cell.angle_gamma   90.00
#
_symmetry.space_group_name_H-M   'P 1'
#
loop_
_entity.id
_entity.type
_entity.pdbx_description
1 polymer ?
#
loop_
_entity_poly.entity_id
_entity_poly.type
_entity_poly.pdbx_seq_one_letter_code
_entity_poly.pdbx_strand_id
1 'polypeptide(L)'
;MPTDDRTARWNRYWDKKSRTYDREIGFFDRHLFGDSRQWVCSQAAGTTLEVAVGTGLNLEFYPDTVTLTGIDWSEQMLDLARQRAADLGHPATLQQADAHHLPFDDATFDTVVCTFRLCAIPDHTKALNEMTRVLRPGGQLILVDHIRSSVAPARAVQRFLELFTVPLGGEHFLRRPLNHIRNDPNLDIERVERFKLGLVERLTARKPT
;
A
#
# COMPACT_ATOMS: atom_id res chain seq x y z
N MET A 1 -3.90 11.12 17.12
CA MET A 1 -2.78 11.11 16.15
C MET A 1 -1.48 11.27 16.91
N PRO A 2 -0.46 10.42 16.74
CA PRO A 2 0.83 10.64 17.38
C PRO A 2 1.47 11.86 16.71
N THR A 3 1.62 12.92 17.46
CA THR A 3 2.25 14.17 17.06
C THR A 3 3.75 14.14 17.29
N ASP A 4 4.44 13.11 16.76
CA ASP A 4 5.88 13.21 16.59
C ASP A 4 6.13 14.19 15.43
N ASP A 5 6.92 15.23 15.67
CA ASP A 5 7.25 16.29 14.70
C ASP A 5 7.76 15.73 13.37
N ARG A 6 8.43 14.56 13.40
CA ARG A 6 8.88 13.82 12.24
C ARG A 6 7.72 13.29 11.38
N THR A 7 6.73 12.70 12.01
CA THR A 7 5.54 12.14 11.36
C THR A 7 4.69 13.24 10.71
N ALA A 8 4.50 14.37 11.40
CA ALA A 8 3.83 15.54 10.85
C ALA A 8 4.60 16.15 9.65
N ARG A 9 5.94 16.12 9.69
CA ARG A 9 6.78 16.57 8.56
C ARG A 9 6.61 15.66 7.34
N TRP A 10 6.58 14.34 7.51
CA TRP A 10 6.35 13.39 6.43
C TRP A 10 4.96 13.56 5.81
N ASN A 11 3.91 13.79 6.61
CA ASN A 11 2.59 14.08 6.07
C ASN A 11 2.61 15.33 5.18
N ARG A 12 3.19 16.45 5.66
CA ARG A 12 3.36 17.66 4.84
C ARG A 12 4.17 17.43 3.56
N TYR A 13 5.16 16.52 3.60
CA TYR A 13 5.91 16.13 2.41
C TYR A 13 4.98 15.44 1.39
N TRP A 14 4.17 14.47 1.82
CA TRP A 14 3.24 13.76 0.95
C TRP A 14 2.12 14.65 0.43
N ASP A 15 1.59 15.55 1.25
CA ASP A 15 0.65 16.57 0.80
C ASP A 15 1.21 17.42 -0.35
N LYS A 16 2.43 17.90 -0.21
CA LYS A 16 3.10 18.67 -1.27
C LYS A 16 3.42 17.80 -2.50
N LYS A 17 3.77 16.55 -2.27
CA LYS A 17 4.14 15.57 -3.31
C LYS A 17 2.96 15.19 -4.20
N SER A 18 1.73 15.24 -3.68
CA SER A 18 0.52 14.85 -4.40
C SER A 18 0.44 15.48 -5.80
N ARG A 19 0.86 16.74 -5.94
CA ARG A 19 0.81 17.49 -7.22
C ARG A 19 1.68 16.94 -8.33
N THR A 20 2.75 16.23 -8.00
CA THR A 20 3.73 15.70 -8.97
C THR A 20 3.78 14.18 -8.95
N TYR A 21 3.12 13.57 -7.98
CA TYR A 21 3.20 12.13 -7.69
C TYR A 21 2.89 11.27 -8.92
N ASP A 22 1.76 11.48 -9.57
CA ASP A 22 1.32 10.67 -10.71
C ASP A 22 2.30 10.70 -11.89
N ARG A 23 2.87 11.87 -12.17
CA ARG A 23 3.87 12.02 -13.23
C ARG A 23 5.15 11.25 -12.91
N GLU A 24 5.60 11.31 -11.66
CA GLU A 24 6.84 10.66 -11.22
C GLU A 24 6.65 9.15 -11.12
N ILE A 25 5.56 8.71 -10.49
CA ILE A 25 5.28 7.28 -10.32
C ILE A 25 4.96 6.60 -11.66
N GLY A 26 4.37 7.31 -12.62
CA GLY A 26 4.06 6.78 -13.95
C GLY A 26 5.31 6.35 -14.72
N PHE A 27 6.48 6.90 -14.44
CA PHE A 27 7.74 6.39 -14.96
C PHE A 27 8.08 5.03 -14.36
N PHE A 28 7.94 4.89 -13.04
CA PHE A 28 8.21 3.63 -12.33
C PHE A 28 7.18 2.56 -12.66
N ASP A 29 5.90 2.91 -12.78
CA ASP A 29 4.83 1.98 -13.18
C ASP A 29 5.17 1.34 -14.53
N ARG A 30 5.60 2.13 -15.52
CA ARG A 30 5.95 1.61 -16.85
C ARG A 30 7.21 0.75 -16.89
N HIS A 31 8.25 1.09 -16.11
CA HIS A 31 9.57 0.47 -16.27
C HIS A 31 9.91 -0.54 -15.20
N LEU A 32 9.37 -0.38 -13.97
CA LEU A 32 9.71 -1.19 -12.82
C LEU A 32 8.53 -2.02 -12.31
N PHE A 33 7.35 -1.42 -12.16
CA PHE A 33 6.22 -2.06 -11.48
C PHE A 33 5.36 -2.92 -12.41
N GLY A 34 5.40 -2.64 -13.75
CA GLY A 34 4.69 -3.43 -14.76
C GLY A 34 3.18 -3.43 -14.53
N ASP A 35 2.58 -4.61 -14.59
CA ASP A 35 1.14 -4.84 -14.41
C ASP A 35 0.74 -5.02 -12.93
N SER A 36 1.58 -4.60 -11.98
CA SER A 36 1.37 -4.90 -10.54
C SER A 36 0.07 -4.33 -10.01
N ARG A 37 -0.35 -3.13 -10.43
CA ARG A 37 -1.62 -2.53 -10.00
C ARG A 37 -2.81 -3.34 -10.49
N GLN A 38 -2.83 -3.69 -11.77
CA GLN A 38 -3.85 -4.55 -12.35
C GLN A 38 -3.87 -5.93 -11.67
N TRP A 39 -2.69 -6.51 -11.44
CA TRP A 39 -2.55 -7.80 -10.78
C TRP A 39 -3.16 -7.80 -9.36
N VAL A 40 -2.91 -6.76 -8.57
CA VAL A 40 -3.47 -6.62 -7.21
C VAL A 40 -4.98 -6.46 -7.27
N CYS A 41 -5.47 -5.47 -8.04
CA CYS A 41 -6.86 -5.06 -8.02
C CYS A 41 -7.78 -6.12 -8.63
N SER A 42 -7.34 -6.82 -9.68
CA SER A 42 -8.13 -7.88 -10.32
C SER A 42 -8.42 -9.09 -9.42
N GLN A 43 -7.71 -9.25 -8.32
CA GLN A 43 -7.94 -10.32 -7.34
C GLN A 43 -8.84 -9.88 -6.18
N ALA A 44 -9.13 -8.59 -6.07
CA ALA A 44 -10.01 -8.08 -5.02
C ALA A 44 -11.45 -8.54 -5.24
N ALA A 45 -12.11 -8.89 -4.15
CA ALA A 45 -13.49 -9.36 -4.17
C ALA A 45 -14.25 -8.90 -2.91
N GLY A 46 -15.55 -8.72 -3.05
CA GLY A 46 -16.44 -8.35 -1.95
C GLY A 46 -16.18 -6.96 -1.40
N THR A 47 -16.31 -6.82 -0.08
CA THR A 47 -16.01 -5.57 0.62
C THR A 47 -14.49 -5.43 0.76
N THR A 48 -13.92 -4.46 0.06
CA THR A 48 -12.47 -4.29 -0.09
C THR A 48 -11.99 -3.00 0.57
N LEU A 49 -10.91 -3.08 1.34
CA LEU A 49 -10.18 -1.94 1.86
C LEU A 49 -8.86 -1.76 1.10
N GLU A 50 -8.63 -0.57 0.53
CA GLU A 50 -7.31 -0.17 0.07
C GLU A 50 -6.66 0.74 1.10
N VAL A 51 -5.53 0.30 1.67
CA VAL A 51 -4.74 1.07 2.63
C VAL A 51 -3.70 1.89 1.91
N ALA A 52 -3.68 3.20 2.19
CA ALA A 52 -2.85 4.20 1.54
C ALA A 52 -3.14 4.30 0.03
N VAL A 53 -4.39 4.58 -0.31
CA VAL A 53 -4.91 4.68 -1.68
C VAL A 53 -4.21 5.76 -2.53
N GLY A 54 -3.58 6.74 -1.88
CA GLY A 54 -2.87 7.84 -2.53
C GLY A 54 -3.79 8.66 -3.42
N THR A 55 -3.35 8.91 -4.66
CA THR A 55 -4.11 9.63 -5.69
C THR A 55 -5.13 8.75 -6.42
N GLY A 56 -5.33 7.50 -5.98
CA GLY A 56 -6.30 6.59 -6.56
C GLY A 56 -5.87 5.90 -7.86
N LEU A 57 -4.55 5.71 -8.11
CA LEU A 57 -4.05 5.07 -9.33
C LEU A 57 -4.52 3.62 -9.53
N ASN A 58 -5.02 2.98 -8.49
CA ASN A 58 -5.56 1.63 -8.56
C ASN A 58 -7.03 1.58 -8.95
N LEU A 59 -7.77 2.69 -8.81
CA LEU A 59 -9.23 2.72 -8.98
C LEU A 59 -9.70 2.15 -10.32
N GLU A 60 -8.98 2.43 -11.39
CA GLU A 60 -9.30 1.95 -12.75
C GLU A 60 -9.18 0.43 -12.93
N PHE A 61 -8.54 -0.28 -12.02
CA PHE A 61 -8.26 -1.71 -12.13
C PHE A 61 -9.15 -2.59 -11.24
N TYR A 62 -9.94 -2.00 -10.34
CA TYR A 62 -10.86 -2.77 -9.52
C TYR A 62 -12.07 -3.25 -10.33
N PRO A 63 -12.51 -4.51 -10.12
CA PRO A 63 -13.78 -4.98 -10.70
C PRO A 63 -14.97 -4.18 -10.20
N ASP A 64 -15.98 -3.96 -11.05
CA ASP A 64 -17.23 -3.27 -10.70
C ASP A 64 -18.01 -3.98 -9.57
N THR A 65 -17.70 -5.25 -9.31
CA THR A 65 -18.34 -6.06 -8.26
C THR A 65 -17.77 -5.80 -6.86
N VAL A 66 -16.69 -5.01 -6.75
CA VAL A 66 -16.04 -4.68 -5.51
C VAL A 66 -16.71 -3.48 -4.85
N THR A 67 -17.02 -3.61 -3.55
CA THR A 67 -17.40 -2.45 -2.72
C THR A 67 -16.14 -1.87 -2.09
N LEU A 68 -15.62 -0.79 -2.68
CA LEU A 68 -14.31 -0.24 -2.34
C LEU A 68 -14.39 0.85 -1.26
N THR A 69 -13.59 0.67 -0.21
CA THR A 69 -13.22 1.72 0.74
C THR A 69 -11.71 1.96 0.62
N GLY A 70 -11.32 3.21 0.42
CA GLY A 70 -9.90 3.61 0.37
C GLY A 70 -9.57 4.57 1.50
N ILE A 71 -8.42 4.38 2.12
CA ILE A 71 -7.91 5.32 3.11
C ILE A 71 -6.54 5.86 2.72
N ASP A 72 -6.28 7.10 3.06
CA ASP A 72 -4.94 7.69 3.03
C ASP A 72 -4.76 8.65 4.19
N TRP A 73 -3.53 8.91 4.56
CA TRP A 73 -3.21 9.88 5.60
C TRP A 73 -3.24 11.33 5.10
N SER A 74 -2.93 11.54 3.81
CA SER A 74 -2.91 12.83 3.13
C SER A 74 -4.27 13.19 2.54
N GLU A 75 -4.88 14.26 3.04
CA GLU A 75 -6.15 14.74 2.48
C GLU A 75 -5.98 15.23 1.04
N GLN A 76 -4.82 15.82 0.70
CA GLN A 76 -4.52 16.25 -0.67
C GLN A 76 -4.43 15.08 -1.66
N MET A 77 -3.94 13.92 -1.21
CA MET A 77 -3.96 12.69 -2.01
C MET A 77 -5.41 12.22 -2.22
N LEU A 78 -6.21 12.22 -1.15
CA LEU A 78 -7.62 11.82 -1.19
C LEU A 78 -8.47 12.72 -2.10
N ASP A 79 -8.20 14.03 -2.15
CA ASP A 79 -8.90 14.93 -3.05
C ASP A 79 -8.68 14.54 -4.52
N LEU A 80 -7.45 14.17 -4.88
CA LEU A 80 -7.13 13.66 -6.21
C LEU A 80 -7.78 12.30 -6.48
N ALA A 81 -7.82 11.43 -5.47
CA ALA A 81 -8.47 10.13 -5.58
C ALA A 81 -10.00 10.27 -5.77
N ARG A 82 -10.65 11.20 -5.04
CA ARG A 82 -12.09 11.50 -5.21
C ARG A 82 -12.40 12.03 -6.61
N GLN A 83 -11.56 12.95 -7.12
CA GLN A 83 -11.71 13.45 -8.48
C GLN A 83 -11.57 12.30 -9.49
N ARG A 84 -10.56 11.45 -9.34
CA ARG A 84 -10.36 10.30 -10.23
C ARG A 84 -11.51 9.31 -10.15
N ALA A 85 -12.02 9.00 -8.96
CA ALA A 85 -13.19 8.13 -8.80
C ALA A 85 -14.41 8.69 -9.54
N ALA A 86 -14.63 10.00 -9.46
CA ALA A 86 -15.72 10.67 -10.17
C ALA A 86 -15.52 10.62 -11.69
N ASP A 87 -14.30 10.89 -12.18
CA ASP A 87 -13.97 10.87 -13.62
C ASP A 87 -14.12 9.45 -14.23
N LEU A 88 -13.82 8.42 -13.45
CA LEU A 88 -13.98 7.01 -13.83
C LEU A 88 -15.42 6.51 -13.68
N GLY A 89 -16.28 7.22 -12.96
CA GLY A 89 -17.60 6.73 -12.58
C GLY A 89 -17.54 5.52 -11.64
N HIS A 90 -16.42 5.32 -10.93
CA HIS A 90 -16.20 4.19 -10.05
C HIS A 90 -16.56 4.59 -8.60
N PRO A 91 -17.64 4.03 -8.01
CA PRO A 91 -18.05 4.37 -6.65
C PRO A 91 -17.01 3.83 -5.65
N ALA A 92 -16.45 4.73 -4.85
CA ALA A 92 -15.53 4.38 -3.77
C ALA A 92 -15.76 5.28 -2.55
N THR A 93 -15.74 4.72 -1.35
CA THR A 93 -15.75 5.49 -0.10
C THR A 93 -14.31 5.85 0.23
N LEU A 94 -13.96 7.14 0.17
CA LEU A 94 -12.60 7.63 0.40
C LEU A 94 -12.55 8.51 1.64
N GLN A 95 -11.74 8.11 2.64
CA GLN A 95 -11.66 8.81 3.92
C GLN A 95 -10.23 8.91 4.44
N GLN A 96 -9.96 10.01 5.18
CA GLN A 96 -8.70 10.19 5.85
C GLN A 96 -8.61 9.27 7.07
N ALA A 97 -7.53 8.46 7.16
CA ALA A 97 -7.28 7.60 8.30
C ALA A 97 -5.79 7.27 8.46
N ASP A 98 -5.42 6.87 9.68
CA ASP A 98 -4.09 6.38 10.02
C ASP A 98 -4.05 4.84 9.88
N ALA A 99 -3.17 4.34 9.03
CA ALA A 99 -2.98 2.91 8.84
C ALA A 99 -2.55 2.15 10.12
N HIS A 100 -2.02 2.87 11.11
CA HIS A 100 -1.67 2.28 12.41
C HIS A 100 -2.86 2.08 13.36
N HIS A 101 -4.03 2.67 13.04
CA HIS A 101 -5.27 2.57 13.80
C HIS A 101 -6.44 2.72 12.83
N LEU A 102 -6.78 1.63 12.15
CA LEU A 102 -7.86 1.63 11.17
C LEU A 102 -9.22 1.84 11.87
N PRO A 103 -10.03 2.82 11.43
CA PRO A 103 -11.31 3.15 12.06
C PRO A 103 -12.42 2.18 11.63
N PHE A 104 -12.13 0.90 11.65
CA PHE A 104 -13.04 -0.18 11.27
C PHE A 104 -13.02 -1.26 12.33
N ASP A 105 -14.14 -1.95 12.49
CA ASP A 105 -14.27 -3.09 13.37
C ASP A 105 -13.44 -4.29 12.87
N ASP A 106 -13.17 -5.24 13.76
CA ASP A 106 -12.54 -6.50 13.41
C ASP A 106 -13.38 -7.24 12.36
N ALA A 107 -12.73 -7.97 11.48
CA ALA A 107 -13.39 -8.82 10.50
C ALA A 107 -14.44 -8.09 9.64
N THR A 108 -14.13 -6.89 9.16
CA THR A 108 -15.03 -6.06 8.33
C THR A 108 -14.89 -6.35 6.84
N PHE A 109 -13.67 -6.64 6.36
CA PHE A 109 -13.37 -6.71 4.92
C PHE A 109 -13.10 -8.13 4.44
N ASP A 110 -13.56 -8.43 3.22
CA ASP A 110 -13.25 -9.67 2.51
C ASP A 110 -11.86 -9.61 1.88
N THR A 111 -11.43 -8.41 1.45
CA THR A 111 -10.12 -8.16 0.87
C THR A 111 -9.48 -6.91 1.47
N VAL A 112 -8.19 -6.97 1.79
CA VAL A 112 -7.38 -5.80 2.12
C VAL A 112 -6.20 -5.71 1.16
N VAL A 113 -6.02 -4.52 0.57
CA VAL A 113 -5.00 -4.22 -0.43
C VAL A 113 -4.07 -3.13 0.08
N CYS A 114 -2.76 -3.25 -0.18
CA CYS A 114 -1.81 -2.16 -0.04
C CYS A 114 -0.77 -2.22 -1.18
N THR A 115 -0.62 -1.11 -1.91
CA THR A 115 0.16 -1.06 -3.15
C THR A 115 1.24 0.02 -3.09
N PHE A 116 2.52 -0.37 -3.08
CA PHE A 116 3.70 0.52 -3.10
C PHE A 116 3.72 1.57 -2.00
N ARG A 117 3.24 1.23 -0.79
CA ARG A 117 3.10 2.20 0.32
C ARG A 117 3.61 1.73 1.67
N LEU A 118 3.79 0.43 1.89
CA LEU A 118 4.36 -0.08 3.14
C LEU A 118 5.77 0.45 3.40
N CYS A 119 6.48 0.82 2.34
CA CYS A 119 7.79 1.46 2.40
C CYS A 119 7.74 2.84 3.10
N ALA A 120 6.64 3.58 2.98
CA ALA A 120 6.48 4.95 3.50
C ALA A 120 5.63 5.02 4.79
N ILE A 121 4.92 3.96 5.17
CA ILE A 121 4.20 3.90 6.45
C ILE A 121 5.22 3.81 7.58
N PRO A 122 5.21 4.72 8.58
CA PRO A 122 6.23 4.77 9.63
C PRO A 122 6.47 3.44 10.33
N ASP A 123 5.44 2.85 10.93
CA ASP A 123 5.45 1.49 11.48
C ASP A 123 4.62 0.55 10.61
N HIS A 124 5.27 0.00 9.59
CA HIS A 124 4.62 -0.94 8.66
C HIS A 124 4.17 -2.23 9.35
N THR A 125 4.81 -2.63 10.46
CA THR A 125 4.43 -3.81 11.25
C THR A 125 3.07 -3.60 11.91
N LYS A 126 2.90 -2.44 12.55
CA LYS A 126 1.64 -2.08 13.17
C LYS A 126 0.52 -1.95 12.14
N ALA A 127 0.81 -1.35 10.98
CA ALA A 127 -0.16 -1.25 9.88
C ALA A 127 -0.56 -2.64 9.35
N LEU A 128 0.38 -3.57 9.20
CA LEU A 128 0.07 -4.96 8.80
C LEU A 128 -0.81 -5.67 9.83
N ASN A 129 -0.56 -5.48 11.14
CA ASN A 129 -1.41 -6.04 12.18
C ASN A 129 -2.85 -5.50 12.08
N GLU A 130 -3.02 -4.20 11.83
CA GLU A 130 -4.33 -3.61 11.64
C GLU A 130 -5.02 -4.14 10.35
N MET A 131 -4.29 -4.28 9.26
CA MET A 131 -4.81 -4.91 8.04
C MET A 131 -5.29 -6.34 8.30
N THR A 132 -4.53 -7.13 9.08
CA THR A 132 -4.92 -8.49 9.48
C THR A 132 -6.14 -8.48 10.41
N ARG A 133 -6.23 -7.51 11.35
CA ARG A 133 -7.35 -7.39 12.29
C ARG A 133 -8.67 -7.17 11.55
N VAL A 134 -8.69 -6.23 10.61
CA VAL A 134 -9.91 -5.87 9.87
C VAL A 134 -10.33 -6.89 8.81
N LEU A 135 -9.46 -7.83 8.44
CA LEU A 135 -9.81 -8.95 7.56
C LEU A 135 -10.73 -9.94 8.26
N ARG A 136 -11.75 -10.40 7.54
CA ARG A 136 -12.62 -11.51 7.95
C ARG A 136 -11.85 -12.83 7.97
N PRO A 137 -12.26 -13.82 8.78
CA PRO A 137 -11.87 -15.20 8.56
C PRO A 137 -12.14 -15.60 7.10
N GLY A 138 -11.17 -16.24 6.44
CA GLY A 138 -11.23 -16.55 5.01
C GLY A 138 -10.90 -15.36 4.09
N GLY A 139 -10.75 -14.15 4.60
CA GLY A 139 -10.43 -12.96 3.83
C GLY A 139 -8.98 -12.93 3.32
N GLN A 140 -8.72 -12.15 2.27
CA GLN A 140 -7.43 -12.12 1.56
C GLN A 140 -6.71 -10.79 1.77
N LEU A 141 -5.43 -10.86 2.14
CA LEU A 141 -4.48 -9.75 2.11
C LEU A 141 -3.67 -9.80 0.82
N ILE A 142 -3.68 -8.71 0.04
CA ILE A 142 -2.95 -8.61 -1.23
C ILE A 142 -2.01 -7.42 -1.14
N LEU A 143 -0.73 -7.69 -1.28
CA LEU A 143 0.33 -6.68 -1.17
C LEU A 143 1.19 -6.66 -2.43
N VAL A 144 1.57 -5.48 -2.85
CA VAL A 144 2.70 -5.28 -3.74
C VAL A 144 3.54 -4.10 -3.27
N ASP A 145 4.84 -4.30 -3.19
CA ASP A 145 5.74 -3.22 -2.79
C ASP A 145 7.14 -3.39 -3.41
N HIS A 146 7.87 -2.29 -3.44
CA HIS A 146 9.30 -2.35 -3.67
C HIS A 146 10.00 -2.71 -2.36
N ILE A 147 10.89 -3.68 -2.44
CA ILE A 147 11.53 -4.28 -1.28
C ILE A 147 13.05 -4.34 -1.45
N ARG A 148 13.74 -4.72 -0.38
CA ARG A 148 15.18 -4.99 -0.42
C ARG A 148 15.50 -6.00 -1.52
N SER A 149 16.30 -5.57 -2.51
CA SER A 149 16.73 -6.39 -3.63
C SER A 149 17.50 -7.65 -3.19
N SER A 150 17.36 -8.73 -3.95
CA SER A 150 18.19 -9.92 -3.80
C SER A 150 19.61 -9.72 -4.33
N VAL A 151 19.84 -8.69 -5.17
CA VAL A 151 21.12 -8.41 -5.85
C VAL A 151 21.95 -7.38 -5.08
N ALA A 152 23.21 -7.69 -4.76
CA ALA A 152 24.05 -6.85 -3.92
C ALA A 152 24.30 -5.42 -4.46
N PRO A 153 24.63 -5.20 -5.74
CA PRO A 153 24.75 -3.85 -6.29
C PRO A 153 23.48 -3.01 -6.16
N ALA A 154 22.31 -3.60 -6.45
CA ALA A 154 21.03 -2.91 -6.30
C ALA A 154 20.75 -2.52 -4.84
N ARG A 155 21.10 -3.38 -3.87
CA ARG A 155 21.02 -3.04 -2.45
C ARG A 155 21.93 -1.88 -2.04
N ALA A 156 23.11 -1.77 -2.65
CA ALA A 156 24.00 -0.63 -2.37
C ALA A 156 23.35 0.68 -2.84
N VAL A 157 22.73 0.67 -4.03
CA VAL A 157 21.97 1.83 -4.52
C VAL A 157 20.78 2.13 -3.61
N GLN A 158 19.99 1.13 -3.20
CA GLN A 158 18.88 1.32 -2.27
C GLN A 158 19.33 1.97 -0.95
N ARG A 159 20.46 1.50 -0.36
CA ARG A 159 21.03 2.11 0.85
C ARG A 159 21.42 3.56 0.65
N PHE A 160 22.01 3.87 -0.49
CA PHE A 160 22.38 5.25 -0.82
C PHE A 160 21.14 6.14 -0.95
N LEU A 161 20.10 5.67 -1.64
CA LEU A 161 18.85 6.41 -1.79
C LEU A 161 18.15 6.66 -0.45
N GLU A 162 18.15 5.69 0.48
CA GLU A 162 17.54 5.85 1.81
C GLU A 162 18.15 6.99 2.64
N LEU A 163 19.40 7.39 2.39
CA LEU A 163 20.01 8.54 3.05
C LEU A 163 19.24 9.84 2.79
N PHE A 164 18.51 9.90 1.67
CA PHE A 164 17.73 11.07 1.26
C PHE A 164 16.22 10.85 1.43
N THR A 165 15.71 9.68 1.03
CA THR A 165 14.27 9.44 1.01
C THR A 165 13.67 9.26 2.40
N VAL A 166 14.39 8.62 3.32
CA VAL A 166 13.93 8.42 4.70
C VAL A 166 13.81 9.75 5.46
N PRO A 167 14.83 10.64 5.48
CA PRO A 167 14.67 11.94 6.15
C PRO A 167 13.60 12.83 5.53
N LEU A 168 13.40 12.76 4.22
CA LEU A 168 12.45 13.62 3.49
C LEU A 168 10.99 13.15 3.64
N GLY A 169 10.72 11.90 3.29
CA GLY A 169 9.37 11.37 3.15
C GLY A 169 9.11 10.04 3.88
N GLY A 170 10.09 9.51 4.62
CA GLY A 170 9.95 8.24 5.33
C GLY A 170 9.97 7.00 4.44
N GLU A 171 10.46 7.10 3.19
CA GLU A 171 10.49 5.96 2.27
C GLU A 171 11.70 5.05 2.55
N HIS A 172 11.40 3.79 2.84
CA HIS A 172 12.38 2.73 3.14
C HIS A 172 12.40 1.66 2.06
N PHE A 173 13.46 1.58 1.28
CA PHE A 173 13.62 0.59 0.20
C PHE A 173 14.14 -0.78 0.67
N LEU A 174 14.66 -0.86 1.90
CA LEU A 174 15.25 -2.08 2.44
C LEU A 174 14.28 -2.91 3.29
N ARG A 175 13.02 -2.50 3.41
CA ARG A 175 11.97 -3.23 4.14
C ARG A 175 11.65 -4.56 3.47
N ARG A 176 11.14 -5.50 4.29
CA ARG A 176 10.66 -6.82 3.85
C ARG A 176 9.36 -7.17 4.58
N PRO A 177 8.22 -6.72 4.09
CA PRO A 177 6.91 -7.03 4.69
C PRO A 177 6.65 -8.53 4.86
N LEU A 178 7.11 -9.35 3.89
CA LEU A 178 7.01 -10.80 3.93
C LEU A 178 7.53 -11.42 5.25
N ASN A 179 8.59 -10.86 5.84
CA ASN A 179 9.14 -11.42 7.08
C ASN A 179 8.16 -11.29 8.26
N HIS A 180 7.40 -10.18 8.31
CA HIS A 180 6.37 -9.99 9.31
C HIS A 180 5.20 -10.96 9.07
N ILE A 181 4.71 -11.05 7.84
CA ILE A 181 3.58 -11.90 7.47
C ILE A 181 3.87 -13.38 7.73
N ARG A 182 5.10 -13.85 7.49
CA ARG A 182 5.51 -15.24 7.80
C ARG A 182 5.44 -15.59 9.29
N ASN A 183 5.59 -14.59 10.14
CA ASN A 183 5.57 -14.77 11.59
C ASN A 183 4.19 -14.45 12.20
N ASP A 184 3.24 -14.01 11.39
CA ASP A 184 1.86 -13.77 11.85
C ASP A 184 1.07 -15.09 11.80
N PRO A 185 0.68 -15.65 12.97
CA PRO A 185 -0.09 -16.89 13.01
C PRO A 185 -1.51 -16.77 12.45
N ASN A 186 -1.97 -15.54 12.19
CA ASN A 186 -3.28 -15.26 11.63
C ASN A 186 -3.28 -15.13 10.10
N LEU A 187 -2.17 -15.42 9.43
CA LEU A 187 -2.06 -15.32 7.98
C LEU A 187 -1.34 -16.54 7.38
N ASP A 188 -2.00 -17.21 6.45
CA ASP A 188 -1.42 -18.25 5.60
C ASP A 188 -0.98 -17.63 4.26
N ILE A 189 0.30 -17.74 3.94
CA ILE A 189 0.84 -17.21 2.68
C ILE A 189 0.44 -18.14 1.55
N GLU A 190 -0.30 -17.62 0.55
CA GLU A 190 -0.73 -18.37 -0.63
C GLU A 190 0.25 -18.21 -1.81
N ARG A 191 0.78 -16.99 -2.00
CA ARG A 191 1.66 -16.70 -3.16
C ARG A 191 2.68 -15.63 -2.81
N VAL A 192 3.90 -15.82 -3.28
CA VAL A 192 4.97 -14.80 -3.24
C VAL A 192 5.71 -14.81 -4.56
N GLU A 193 5.77 -13.68 -5.23
CA GLU A 193 6.52 -13.50 -6.46
C GLU A 193 7.48 -12.33 -6.35
N ARG A 194 8.67 -12.47 -6.92
CA ARG A 194 9.66 -11.39 -7.01
C ARG A 194 10.16 -11.23 -8.42
N PHE A 195 10.26 -10.01 -8.86
CA PHE A 195 10.77 -9.67 -10.19
C PHE A 195 11.63 -8.41 -10.18
N LYS A 196 12.17 -8.03 -11.34
CA LYS A 196 13.05 -6.85 -11.48
C LYS A 196 14.21 -6.89 -10.47
N LEU A 197 15.07 -7.91 -10.55
CA LEU A 197 16.21 -8.10 -9.62
C LEU A 197 15.79 -8.25 -8.15
N GLY A 198 14.58 -8.71 -7.90
CA GLY A 198 14.00 -8.84 -6.57
C GLY A 198 13.69 -7.49 -5.90
N LEU A 199 13.50 -6.43 -6.69
CA LEU A 199 13.13 -5.11 -6.22
C LEU A 199 11.63 -4.99 -5.95
N VAL A 200 10.79 -5.76 -6.65
CA VAL A 200 9.33 -5.75 -6.49
C VAL A 200 8.88 -7.13 -6.01
N GLU A 201 8.03 -7.13 -5.00
CA GLU A 201 7.41 -8.33 -4.43
C GLU A 201 5.89 -8.21 -4.49
N ARG A 202 5.24 -9.24 -5.03
CA ARG A 202 3.79 -9.47 -4.97
C ARG A 202 3.54 -10.58 -3.98
N LEU A 203 2.56 -10.38 -3.11
CA LEU A 203 2.22 -11.33 -2.07
C LEU A 203 0.71 -11.42 -1.92
N THR A 204 0.19 -12.64 -1.80
CA THR A 204 -1.15 -12.90 -1.28
C THR A 204 -1.06 -13.79 -0.05
N ALA A 205 -1.86 -13.45 0.96
CA ALA A 205 -2.03 -14.24 2.16
C ALA A 205 -3.51 -14.29 2.55
N ARG A 206 -3.92 -15.34 3.23
CA ARG A 206 -5.30 -15.56 3.65
C ARG A 206 -5.39 -15.66 5.17
N LYS A 207 -6.41 -15.03 5.75
CA LYS A 207 -6.73 -15.23 7.16
C LYS A 207 -7.45 -16.57 7.32
N PRO A 208 -6.99 -17.50 8.17
CA PRO A 208 -7.67 -18.76 8.43
C PRO A 208 -9.15 -18.58 8.82
N THR A 209 -9.98 -19.58 8.52
CA THR A 209 -11.42 -19.60 8.87
C THR A 209 -11.65 -20.02 10.31
#